data_4d9d6be942ff2068ea6ead3148f423d2
#
_entry.id   4d9d6be942ff2068ea6ead3148f423d2
#
_cell.length_a   1.000
_cell.length_b   1.000
_cell.length_c   1.000
_cell.angle_alpha   90.00
_cell.angle_beta   90.00
_cell.angle_gamma   90.00
#
_symmetry.space_group_name_H-M   'P 1'
#
loop_
_entity.id
_entity.type
_entity.pdbx_description
1 polymer ?
#
loop_
_entity_poly.entity_id
_entity_poly.type
_entity_poly.pdbx_seq_one_letter_code
_entity_poly.pdbx_strand_id
1 'polypeptide(L)'
;DVTGILLFNGSHFFQLLEGPEEQVKMIYRAICQDPRHYNIVDLLCDYAPARRFGKAGMELFDLRLHERDDVLQAVFDKGTSKFQLTYDDRALQFFRTFVLATEQSTYFEIPAEDSWLFIADGSDKELDSCALSPTINDHFAFHPIVDPLSRRIIAFEAIVQKNEDSPSAIAVGQRKDGEIYTADLKSKALAFTMAHALELGDKMISINLLPMTLVNEPDAVSFLLNEIKANALVPEQIIVEFTESEVISRFDEFAEAIKSLKAAGISVAIDHFGAGFAGLLLLSRFQPDRIKISQELITNVHKSGPRQAIIQAIIKCCTSLEIQVSAMGVATPEEWMWLESAGIEMFQGDLFAKAKLNGIPSIAWPEKK
;
A
#
# COMPACT_ATOMS: atom_id res chain seq x y z
N ASP A 1 24.66 -24.60 -16.04
CA ASP A 1 25.76 -24.05 -15.23
C ASP A 1 25.27 -23.09 -14.14
N VAL A 2 24.19 -23.41 -13.42
CA VAL A 2 23.78 -22.71 -12.21
C VAL A 2 24.29 -23.45 -11.00
N THR A 3 24.87 -22.72 -10.07
CA THR A 3 25.39 -23.22 -8.79
C THR A 3 24.65 -22.53 -7.65
N GLY A 4 24.85 -22.95 -6.42
CA GLY A 4 24.23 -22.33 -5.26
C GLY A 4 24.11 -23.26 -4.07
N ILE A 5 23.25 -22.90 -3.14
CA ILE A 5 23.00 -23.67 -1.92
C ILE A 5 21.52 -23.67 -1.58
N LEU A 6 21.05 -24.77 -0.99
CA LEU A 6 19.70 -24.92 -0.49
C LEU A 6 19.76 -25.31 1.00
N LEU A 7 19.14 -24.51 1.86
CA LEU A 7 19.03 -24.75 3.31
C LEU A 7 17.60 -25.15 3.66
N PHE A 8 17.45 -26.00 4.65
CA PHE A 8 16.16 -26.39 5.21
C PHE A 8 16.21 -26.38 6.74
N ASN A 9 15.29 -25.68 7.39
CA ASN A 9 15.25 -25.56 8.85
C ASN A 9 14.17 -26.43 9.53
N GLY A 10 13.47 -27.26 8.74
CA GLY A 10 12.37 -28.10 9.21
C GLY A 10 10.98 -27.64 8.75
N SER A 11 10.84 -26.37 8.41
CA SER A 11 9.58 -25.78 7.88
C SER A 11 9.80 -24.96 6.62
N HIS A 12 10.92 -24.24 6.52
CA HIS A 12 11.23 -23.34 5.40
C HIS A 12 12.48 -23.73 4.66
N PHE A 13 12.55 -23.36 3.39
CA PHE A 13 13.73 -23.44 2.56
C PHE A 13 14.29 -22.05 2.33
N PHE A 14 15.61 -21.93 2.34
CA PHE A 14 16.33 -20.78 1.82
C PHE A 14 17.20 -21.24 0.66
N GLN A 15 17.10 -20.59 -0.49
CA GLN A 15 17.88 -20.97 -1.68
C GLN A 15 18.61 -19.77 -2.26
N LEU A 16 19.88 -19.98 -2.58
CA LEU A 16 20.70 -19.06 -3.37
C LEU A 16 21.01 -19.73 -4.72
N LEU A 17 20.70 -19.04 -5.81
CA LEU A 17 20.99 -19.44 -7.18
C LEU A 17 22.03 -18.48 -7.77
N GLU A 18 23.09 -19.00 -8.36
CA GLU A 18 24.18 -18.21 -8.96
C GLU A 18 24.54 -18.74 -10.33
N GLY A 19 24.63 -17.86 -11.32
CA GLY A 19 24.96 -18.26 -12.68
C GLY A 19 24.64 -17.18 -13.71
N PRO A 20 24.70 -17.53 -15.00
CA PRO A 20 24.23 -16.63 -16.07
C PRO A 20 22.75 -16.28 -15.86
N GLU A 21 22.42 -15.03 -16.02
CA GLU A 21 21.09 -14.47 -15.71
C GLU A 21 19.94 -15.28 -16.31
N GLU A 22 20.01 -15.61 -17.60
CA GLU A 22 18.95 -16.36 -18.29
C GLU A 22 18.76 -17.78 -17.72
N GLN A 23 19.84 -18.42 -17.30
CA GLN A 23 19.78 -19.77 -16.73
C GLN A 23 19.23 -19.73 -15.30
N VAL A 24 19.58 -18.75 -14.50
CA VAL A 24 19.02 -18.53 -13.16
C VAL A 24 17.53 -18.25 -13.27
N LYS A 25 17.12 -17.35 -14.15
CA LYS A 25 15.69 -17.03 -14.41
C LYS A 25 14.90 -18.26 -14.87
N MET A 26 15.49 -19.10 -15.71
CA MET A 26 14.83 -20.33 -16.17
C MET A 26 14.59 -21.31 -15.00
N ILE A 27 15.59 -21.53 -14.16
CA ILE A 27 15.47 -22.42 -12.99
C ILE A 27 14.48 -21.82 -11.99
N TYR A 28 14.56 -20.54 -11.73
CA TYR A 28 13.64 -19.86 -10.80
C TYR A 28 12.19 -19.96 -11.26
N ARG A 29 11.91 -19.74 -12.56
CA ARG A 29 10.55 -19.95 -13.12
C ARG A 29 10.07 -21.40 -12.95
N ALA A 30 10.94 -22.39 -13.14
CA ALA A 30 10.60 -23.79 -12.92
C ALA A 30 10.26 -24.06 -11.44
N ILE A 31 10.98 -23.47 -10.50
CA ILE A 31 10.69 -23.55 -9.07
C ILE A 31 9.32 -22.93 -8.75
N CYS A 32 9.03 -21.75 -9.28
CA CYS A 32 7.74 -21.07 -9.09
C CYS A 32 6.54 -21.83 -9.67
N GLN A 33 6.76 -22.68 -10.70
CA GLN A 33 5.72 -23.48 -11.33
C GLN A 33 5.55 -24.87 -10.68
N ASP A 34 6.45 -25.27 -9.82
CA ASP A 34 6.38 -26.56 -9.13
C ASP A 34 5.37 -26.50 -7.98
N PRO A 35 4.27 -27.26 -8.04
CA PRO A 35 3.19 -27.21 -7.04
C PRO A 35 3.62 -27.70 -5.64
N ARG A 36 4.81 -28.24 -5.49
CA ARG A 36 5.38 -28.62 -4.19
C ARG A 36 5.92 -27.42 -3.41
N HIS A 37 6.12 -26.28 -4.10
CA HIS A 37 6.61 -25.05 -3.50
C HIS A 37 5.47 -24.03 -3.41
N TYR A 38 5.33 -23.38 -2.27
CA TYR A 38 4.36 -22.31 -2.04
C TYR A 38 5.02 -21.20 -1.18
N ASN A 39 4.43 -20.05 -1.14
CA ASN A 39 4.96 -18.88 -0.42
C ASN A 39 6.42 -18.56 -0.80
N ILE A 40 6.72 -18.58 -2.10
CA ILE A 40 8.06 -18.24 -2.60
C ILE A 40 8.22 -16.71 -2.54
N VAL A 41 9.26 -16.25 -1.83
CA VAL A 41 9.57 -14.84 -1.64
C VAL A 41 10.96 -14.52 -2.15
N ASP A 42 11.08 -13.55 -3.05
CA ASP A 42 12.35 -13.03 -3.55
C ASP A 42 12.95 -12.06 -2.52
N LEU A 43 14.09 -12.44 -1.95
CA LEU A 43 14.80 -11.62 -0.96
C LEU A 43 15.82 -10.68 -1.61
N LEU A 44 16.52 -11.16 -2.64
CA LEU A 44 17.57 -10.43 -3.33
C LEU A 44 17.70 -10.94 -4.76
N CYS A 45 17.79 -10.02 -5.73
CA CYS A 45 18.22 -10.28 -7.09
C CYS A 45 19.28 -9.23 -7.44
N ASP A 46 20.54 -9.66 -7.60
CA ASP A 46 21.66 -8.74 -7.79
C ASP A 46 22.76 -9.37 -8.66
N TYR A 47 23.64 -8.55 -9.19
CA TYR A 47 24.83 -8.98 -9.93
C TYR A 47 26.01 -9.08 -8.98
N ALA A 48 26.76 -10.18 -9.11
CA ALA A 48 27.98 -10.40 -8.34
C ALA A 48 29.20 -10.58 -9.27
N PRO A 49 30.38 -10.05 -8.89
CA PRO A 49 31.58 -10.16 -9.71
C PRO A 49 32.09 -11.60 -9.84
N ALA A 50 31.69 -12.47 -8.91
CA ALA A 50 32.03 -13.89 -8.91
C ALA A 50 30.97 -14.70 -8.17
N ARG A 51 30.92 -16.00 -8.46
CA ARG A 51 30.03 -16.93 -7.76
C ARG A 51 30.59 -17.25 -6.38
N ARG A 52 29.75 -17.23 -5.34
CA ARG A 52 30.09 -17.62 -3.97
C ARG A 52 30.24 -19.13 -3.85
N PHE A 53 29.43 -19.86 -4.59
CA PHE A 53 29.38 -21.34 -4.59
C PHE A 53 29.73 -21.92 -5.97
N GLY A 54 30.74 -21.36 -6.64
CA GLY A 54 31.07 -21.68 -8.03
C GLY A 54 31.52 -23.12 -8.33
N LYS A 55 31.90 -23.88 -7.30
CA LYS A 55 32.31 -25.30 -7.42
C LYS A 55 31.27 -26.27 -6.83
N ALA A 56 30.30 -25.77 -6.09
CA ALA A 56 29.26 -26.60 -5.50
C ALA A 56 28.08 -26.70 -6.45
N GLY A 57 27.63 -27.91 -6.76
CA GLY A 57 26.27 -28.11 -7.26
C GLY A 57 25.26 -27.66 -6.21
N MET A 58 23.98 -27.67 -6.55
CA MET A 58 22.91 -27.37 -5.59
C MET A 58 22.89 -28.45 -4.50
N GLU A 59 23.52 -28.21 -3.36
CA GLU A 59 23.52 -29.11 -2.21
C GLU A 59 22.45 -28.68 -1.21
N LEU A 60 21.69 -29.66 -0.71
CA LEU A 60 20.75 -29.48 0.37
C LEU A 60 21.46 -29.62 1.71
N PHE A 61 21.37 -28.59 2.55
CA PHE A 61 21.77 -28.63 3.95
C PHE A 61 20.53 -28.65 4.83
N ASP A 62 20.36 -29.74 5.56
CA ASP A 62 19.32 -29.84 6.60
C ASP A 62 19.91 -29.29 7.91
N LEU A 63 19.48 -28.08 8.29
CA LEU A 63 19.97 -27.40 9.49
C LEU A 63 19.69 -28.15 10.78
N ARG A 64 18.70 -29.05 10.79
CA ARG A 64 18.36 -29.87 11.96
C ARG A 64 19.43 -30.90 12.30
N LEU A 65 20.28 -31.21 11.34
CA LEU A 65 21.34 -32.22 11.47
C LEU A 65 22.70 -31.64 11.88
N HIS A 66 22.78 -30.31 12.03
CA HIS A 66 24.02 -29.58 12.26
C HIS A 66 23.87 -28.56 13.38
N GLU A 67 24.95 -28.33 14.16
CA GLU A 67 25.01 -27.17 15.02
C GLU A 67 25.11 -25.87 14.19
N ARG A 68 24.52 -24.78 14.67
CA ARG A 68 24.43 -23.52 13.91
C ARG A 68 25.79 -22.97 13.46
N ASP A 69 26.74 -23.00 14.35
CA ASP A 69 28.09 -22.50 14.05
C ASP A 69 28.81 -23.37 13.02
N ASP A 70 28.58 -24.69 13.06
CA ASP A 70 29.11 -25.62 12.07
C ASP A 70 28.53 -25.41 10.69
N VAL A 71 27.24 -25.08 10.59
CA VAL A 71 26.58 -24.76 9.31
C VAL A 71 27.18 -23.53 8.67
N LEU A 72 27.33 -22.45 9.43
CA LEU A 72 27.94 -21.22 8.90
C LEU A 72 29.37 -21.50 8.43
N GLN A 73 30.16 -22.23 9.20
CA GLN A 73 31.52 -22.58 8.82
C GLN A 73 31.57 -23.51 7.60
N ALA A 74 30.71 -24.54 7.55
CA ALA A 74 30.64 -25.44 6.40
C ALA A 74 30.27 -24.74 5.10
N VAL A 75 29.40 -23.73 5.18
CA VAL A 75 29.03 -22.88 4.02
C VAL A 75 30.21 -22.00 3.61
N PHE A 76 30.90 -21.39 4.56
CA PHE A 76 32.10 -20.59 4.28
C PHE A 76 33.22 -21.45 3.66
N ASP A 77 33.38 -22.70 4.11
CA ASP A 77 34.39 -23.61 3.59
C ASP A 77 34.09 -24.10 2.16
N LYS A 78 32.82 -24.17 1.79
CA LYS A 78 32.35 -24.49 0.40
C LYS A 78 32.39 -23.30 -0.55
N GLY A 79 32.47 -22.09 -0.04
CA GLY A 79 32.66 -20.90 -0.84
C GLY A 79 33.96 -20.94 -1.64
N THR A 80 33.89 -20.61 -2.92
CA THR A 80 35.04 -20.76 -3.85
C THR A 80 36.07 -19.66 -3.76
N SER A 81 35.83 -18.63 -2.96
CA SER A 81 36.74 -17.51 -2.79
C SER A 81 36.82 -17.06 -1.34
N LYS A 82 37.89 -17.42 -0.66
CA LYS A 82 38.18 -16.90 0.70
C LYS A 82 38.27 -15.37 0.77
N PHE A 83 38.43 -14.69 -0.37
CA PHE A 83 38.57 -13.22 -0.45
C PHE A 83 37.26 -12.48 -0.62
N GLN A 84 36.15 -13.16 -0.92
CA GLN A 84 34.88 -12.53 -1.28
C GLN A 84 33.75 -12.79 -0.27
N LEU A 85 33.96 -13.69 0.69
CA LEU A 85 33.04 -13.94 1.79
C LEU A 85 33.31 -12.94 2.91
N THR A 86 33.11 -11.65 2.62
CA THR A 86 33.15 -10.62 3.65
C THR A 86 31.84 -10.59 4.40
N TYR A 87 31.87 -10.18 5.66
CA TYR A 87 30.66 -9.97 6.46
C TYR A 87 29.69 -8.95 5.85
N ASP A 88 30.14 -8.19 4.83
CA ASP A 88 29.37 -7.17 4.12
C ASP A 88 28.62 -7.72 2.89
N ASP A 89 28.78 -9.00 2.56
CA ASP A 89 28.04 -9.61 1.45
C ASP A 89 26.56 -9.80 1.81
N ARG A 90 25.68 -9.10 1.11
CA ARG A 90 24.24 -9.09 1.38
C ARG A 90 23.60 -10.48 1.30
N ALA A 91 24.01 -11.31 0.35
CA ALA A 91 23.45 -12.66 0.23
C ALA A 91 23.82 -13.51 1.44
N LEU A 92 25.05 -13.37 1.96
CA LEU A 92 25.50 -14.05 3.18
C LEU A 92 24.83 -13.48 4.44
N GLN A 93 24.47 -12.20 4.46
CA GLN A 93 23.67 -11.63 5.55
C GLN A 93 22.28 -12.29 5.61
N PHE A 94 21.58 -12.42 4.48
CA PHE A 94 20.30 -13.15 4.42
C PHE A 94 20.45 -14.61 4.83
N PHE A 95 21.50 -15.27 4.36
CA PHE A 95 21.86 -16.62 4.75
C PHE A 95 22.03 -16.75 6.27
N ARG A 96 22.86 -15.88 6.86
CA ARG A 96 23.11 -15.85 8.30
C ARG A 96 21.81 -15.61 9.08
N THR A 97 20.97 -14.67 8.63
CA THR A 97 19.67 -14.39 9.24
C THR A 97 18.81 -15.65 9.23
N PHE A 98 18.73 -16.38 8.12
CA PHE A 98 17.97 -17.60 8.02
C PHE A 98 18.48 -18.71 8.97
N VAL A 99 19.80 -18.93 9.03
CA VAL A 99 20.43 -19.92 9.93
C VAL A 99 20.23 -19.57 11.40
N LEU A 100 20.28 -18.27 11.74
CA LEU A 100 20.14 -17.80 13.13
C LEU A 100 18.68 -17.59 13.55
N ALA A 101 17.74 -17.54 12.62
CA ALA A 101 16.32 -17.38 12.93
C ALA A 101 15.82 -18.56 13.76
N THR A 102 15.43 -18.29 15.00
CA THR A 102 14.96 -19.30 15.96
C THR A 102 13.45 -19.37 16.04
N GLU A 103 12.74 -18.37 15.50
CA GLU A 103 11.30 -18.20 15.66
C GLU A 103 10.58 -18.21 14.32
N GLN A 104 9.47 -18.93 14.25
CA GLN A 104 8.55 -18.94 13.10
C GLN A 104 7.94 -17.55 12.81
N SER A 105 7.99 -16.65 13.80
CA SER A 105 7.49 -15.26 13.68
C SER A 105 8.25 -14.37 12.69
N THR A 106 9.39 -14.86 12.16
CA THR A 106 10.19 -14.10 11.18
C THR A 106 9.63 -14.16 9.76
N TYR A 107 8.74 -15.12 9.49
CA TYR A 107 8.17 -15.34 8.16
C TYR A 107 6.65 -15.40 8.23
N PHE A 108 5.97 -14.50 7.52
CA PHE A 108 4.51 -14.54 7.40
C PHE A 108 4.14 -15.64 6.40
N GLU A 109 3.54 -16.72 6.92
CA GLU A 109 2.95 -17.77 6.11
C GLU A 109 1.53 -17.36 5.74
N ILE A 110 1.29 -17.13 4.46
CA ILE A 110 -0.06 -16.89 3.96
C ILE A 110 -0.71 -18.22 3.56
N PRO A 111 -2.00 -18.42 3.84
CA PRO A 111 -2.76 -19.56 3.35
C PRO A 111 -2.74 -19.67 1.82
N ALA A 112 -3.08 -20.84 1.27
CA ALA A 112 -3.24 -20.98 -0.15
C ALA A 112 -4.32 -20.01 -0.69
N GLU A 113 -4.15 -19.56 -1.95
CA GLU A 113 -5.03 -18.59 -2.63
C GLU A 113 -6.51 -18.96 -2.51
N ASP A 114 -6.81 -20.25 -2.63
CA ASP A 114 -8.16 -20.78 -2.60
C ASP A 114 -8.74 -20.97 -1.18
N SER A 115 -8.03 -20.58 -0.12
CA SER A 115 -8.51 -20.69 1.27
C SER A 115 -9.64 -19.72 1.57
N TRP A 116 -9.81 -18.68 0.76
CA TRP A 116 -10.81 -17.65 0.90
C TRP A 116 -11.66 -17.50 -0.35
N LEU A 117 -12.95 -17.28 -0.15
CA LEU A 117 -13.88 -16.83 -1.17
C LEU A 117 -14.24 -15.37 -0.91
N PHE A 118 -14.33 -14.57 -1.98
CA PHE A 118 -14.78 -13.19 -1.89
C PHE A 118 -16.20 -13.10 -2.43
N ILE A 119 -17.17 -12.92 -1.54
CA ILE A 119 -18.60 -12.95 -1.87
C ILE A 119 -19.15 -11.55 -1.76
N ALA A 120 -19.69 -11.05 -2.87
CA ALA A 120 -20.32 -9.74 -2.90
C ALA A 120 -21.60 -9.77 -2.03
N ASP A 121 -21.68 -8.83 -1.10
CA ASP A 121 -22.83 -8.61 -0.23
C ASP A 121 -23.44 -7.24 -0.48
N GLY A 122 -24.76 -7.21 -0.56
CA GLY A 122 -25.51 -6.00 -0.85
C GLY A 122 -25.77 -5.77 -2.33
N SER A 123 -26.58 -4.76 -2.59
CA SER A 123 -26.85 -4.23 -3.92
C SER A 123 -26.14 -2.90 -4.09
N ASP A 124 -25.69 -2.63 -5.30
CA ASP A 124 -25.19 -1.32 -5.66
C ASP A 124 -26.27 -0.24 -5.41
N LYS A 125 -25.89 0.85 -4.78
CA LYS A 125 -26.72 2.06 -4.70
C LYS A 125 -26.27 3.03 -5.79
N GLU A 126 -27.22 3.63 -6.50
CA GLU A 126 -26.97 4.67 -7.48
C GLU A 126 -27.86 5.89 -7.18
N LEU A 127 -27.32 7.08 -7.41
CA LEU A 127 -28.10 8.29 -7.42
C LEU A 127 -28.78 8.44 -8.80
N ASP A 128 -30.08 8.73 -8.79
CA ASP A 128 -30.75 9.12 -10.01
C ASP A 128 -30.08 10.35 -10.61
N SER A 129 -29.71 10.29 -11.88
CA SER A 129 -29.05 11.38 -12.61
C SER A 129 -29.88 12.70 -12.61
N CYS A 130 -31.19 12.63 -12.32
CA CYS A 130 -32.07 13.79 -12.17
C CYS A 130 -31.90 14.50 -10.82
N ALA A 131 -31.28 13.89 -9.81
CA ALA A 131 -31.08 14.50 -8.50
C ALA A 131 -29.88 15.45 -8.45
N LEU A 132 -28.96 15.32 -9.43
CA LEU A 132 -27.79 16.17 -9.56
C LEU A 132 -28.09 17.33 -10.50
N SER A 133 -27.80 18.57 -10.08
CA SER A 133 -28.05 19.77 -10.86
C SER A 133 -27.33 19.70 -12.22
N PRO A 134 -27.98 19.96 -13.37
CA PRO A 134 -27.42 19.75 -14.71
C PRO A 134 -26.25 20.68 -15.08
N THR A 135 -25.83 21.55 -14.18
CA THR A 135 -24.78 22.55 -14.42
C THR A 135 -23.38 22.13 -13.97
N ILE A 136 -23.25 20.95 -13.38
CA ILE A 136 -21.96 20.50 -12.83
C ILE A 136 -21.43 19.37 -13.71
N ASN A 137 -20.31 19.63 -14.39
CA ASN A 137 -19.62 18.66 -15.28
C ASN A 137 -18.71 17.66 -14.54
N ASP A 138 -18.56 17.83 -13.23
CA ASP A 138 -17.73 16.93 -12.43
C ASP A 138 -18.60 15.80 -11.88
N HIS A 139 -18.14 14.58 -12.03
CA HIS A 139 -18.75 13.39 -11.45
C HIS A 139 -17.80 12.79 -10.44
N PHE A 140 -18.33 12.25 -9.35
CA PHE A 140 -17.56 11.52 -8.37
C PHE A 140 -17.89 10.02 -8.40
N ALA A 141 -16.86 9.20 -8.31
CA ALA A 141 -16.99 7.80 -7.98
C ALA A 141 -16.65 7.59 -6.50
N PHE A 142 -17.41 6.74 -5.81
CA PHE A 142 -17.11 6.39 -4.44
C PHE A 142 -16.43 5.02 -4.38
N HIS A 143 -15.25 5.00 -3.76
CA HIS A 143 -14.43 3.81 -3.60
C HIS A 143 -14.36 3.45 -2.11
N PRO A 144 -14.87 2.30 -1.67
CA PRO A 144 -14.90 1.95 -0.26
C PRO A 144 -13.51 1.62 0.28
N ILE A 145 -13.27 2.05 1.52
CA ILE A 145 -12.18 1.60 2.38
C ILE A 145 -12.80 0.71 3.44
N VAL A 146 -12.34 -0.53 3.51
CA VAL A 146 -12.99 -1.59 4.31
C VAL A 146 -12.06 -2.22 5.33
N ASP A 147 -12.62 -2.74 6.42
CA ASP A 147 -12.03 -3.72 7.31
C ASP A 147 -12.69 -5.08 6.98
N PRO A 148 -11.99 -5.94 6.22
CA PRO A 148 -12.61 -7.15 5.69
C PRO A 148 -12.98 -8.18 6.76
N LEU A 149 -12.17 -8.32 7.81
CA LEU A 149 -12.41 -9.32 8.87
C LEU A 149 -13.61 -8.96 9.74
N SER A 150 -13.80 -7.68 10.03
CA SER A 150 -15.00 -7.21 10.76
C SER A 150 -16.20 -6.92 9.86
N ARG A 151 -16.04 -7.07 8.53
CA ARG A 151 -17.05 -6.74 7.51
C ARG A 151 -17.59 -5.33 7.66
N ARG A 152 -16.72 -4.35 7.90
CA ARG A 152 -17.11 -2.95 8.08
C ARG A 152 -16.59 -2.08 6.96
N ILE A 153 -17.43 -1.19 6.49
CA ILE A 153 -17.02 -0.05 5.68
C ILE A 153 -16.56 1.04 6.63
N ILE A 154 -15.31 1.47 6.50
CA ILE A 154 -14.70 2.51 7.33
C ILE A 154 -14.94 3.88 6.71
N ALA A 155 -14.69 4.00 5.42
CA ALA A 155 -14.82 5.26 4.68
C ALA A 155 -15.16 5.02 3.22
N PHE A 156 -15.57 6.08 2.53
CA PHE A 156 -15.63 6.14 1.08
C PHE A 156 -14.73 7.26 0.58
N GLU A 157 -13.83 6.94 -0.34
CA GLU A 157 -13.07 7.95 -1.04
C GLU A 157 -13.87 8.48 -2.22
N ALA A 158 -14.09 9.80 -2.27
CA ALA A 158 -14.70 10.49 -3.39
C ALA A 158 -13.64 10.83 -4.44
N ILE A 159 -13.65 10.08 -5.54
CA ILE A 159 -12.69 10.19 -6.64
C ILE A 159 -13.33 10.96 -7.78
N VAL A 160 -12.70 12.04 -8.25
CA VAL A 160 -13.16 12.79 -9.42
C VAL A 160 -13.01 11.94 -10.66
N GLN A 161 -14.10 11.69 -11.37
CA GLN A 161 -14.08 11.02 -12.67
C GLN A 161 -14.09 12.06 -13.79
N LYS A 162 -13.17 11.89 -14.75
CA LYS A 162 -13.11 12.71 -15.95
C LYS A 162 -14.10 12.17 -16.97
N ASN A 163 -15.03 12.99 -17.44
CA ASN A 163 -15.74 12.69 -18.67
C ASN A 163 -14.79 12.91 -19.85
N GLU A 164 -14.64 11.92 -20.71
CA GLU A 164 -13.79 12.01 -21.92
C GLU A 164 -14.23 13.16 -22.86
N ASP A 165 -15.50 13.55 -22.78
CA ASP A 165 -16.13 14.59 -23.65
C ASP A 165 -16.17 15.99 -23.00
N SER A 166 -15.69 16.17 -21.77
CA SER A 166 -15.69 17.48 -21.11
C SER A 166 -14.30 17.84 -20.58
N PRO A 167 -13.80 19.07 -20.83
CA PRO A 167 -12.59 19.52 -20.18
C PRO A 167 -12.86 19.58 -18.69
N SER A 168 -12.32 18.60 -17.94
CA SER A 168 -12.49 18.55 -16.48
C SER A 168 -12.08 19.89 -15.88
N ALA A 169 -12.88 20.37 -14.91
CA ALA A 169 -12.56 21.56 -14.15
C ALA A 169 -11.14 21.56 -13.57
N ILE A 170 -10.52 20.40 -13.43
CA ILE A 170 -9.19 20.14 -12.86
C ILE A 170 -8.17 19.69 -13.93
N ALA A 171 -8.37 19.98 -15.22
CA ALA A 171 -7.34 19.72 -16.22
C ALA A 171 -6.13 20.64 -15.98
N VAL A 172 -5.11 20.10 -15.35
CA VAL A 172 -3.90 20.76 -14.83
C VAL A 172 -3.04 21.49 -15.89
N GLY A 173 -3.39 21.40 -17.17
CA GLY A 173 -2.56 21.94 -18.26
C GLY A 173 -3.07 23.21 -18.94
N GLN A 174 -4.26 23.74 -18.64
CA GLN A 174 -4.87 24.83 -19.42
C GLN A 174 -5.40 26.04 -18.63
N ARG A 175 -5.29 26.05 -17.29
CA ARG A 175 -5.76 27.16 -16.45
C ARG A 175 -4.60 28.03 -15.96
N LYS A 176 -4.88 29.31 -15.74
CA LYS A 176 -3.96 30.25 -15.06
C LYS A 176 -3.70 29.72 -13.63
N ASP A 177 -2.47 29.86 -13.14
CA ASP A 177 -1.99 29.27 -11.89
C ASP A 177 -2.86 29.48 -10.63
N GLY A 178 -3.73 30.49 -10.59
CA GLY A 178 -4.64 30.73 -9.45
C GLY A 178 -5.99 30.02 -9.54
N GLU A 179 -6.50 29.75 -10.75
CA GLU A 179 -7.86 29.21 -10.94
C GLU A 179 -7.96 27.71 -10.59
N ILE A 180 -6.82 26.99 -10.57
CA ILE A 180 -6.78 25.55 -10.27
C ILE A 180 -7.17 25.28 -8.81
N TYR A 181 -6.65 26.07 -7.87
CA TYR A 181 -6.89 25.88 -6.44
C TYR A 181 -8.33 26.22 -6.06
N THR A 182 -8.87 27.30 -6.61
CA THR A 182 -10.29 27.65 -6.43
C THR A 182 -11.20 26.56 -7.00
N ALA A 183 -10.88 25.99 -8.15
CA ALA A 183 -11.69 24.93 -8.77
C ALA A 183 -11.57 23.62 -7.96
N ASP A 184 -10.35 23.28 -7.51
CA ASP A 184 -10.11 22.13 -6.65
C ASP A 184 -10.97 22.22 -5.39
N LEU A 185 -10.92 23.34 -4.66
CA LEU A 185 -11.69 23.57 -3.46
C LEU A 185 -13.21 23.48 -3.71
N LYS A 186 -13.72 24.16 -4.75
CA LYS A 186 -15.14 24.19 -5.07
C LYS A 186 -15.70 22.82 -5.46
N SER A 187 -14.88 21.94 -6.05
CA SER A 187 -15.32 20.59 -6.41
C SER A 187 -15.73 19.77 -5.19
N LYS A 188 -15.19 20.06 -4.00
CA LYS A 188 -15.49 19.30 -2.77
C LYS A 188 -16.93 19.50 -2.29
N ALA A 189 -17.55 20.65 -2.56
CA ALA A 189 -18.96 20.87 -2.27
C ALA A 189 -19.84 19.80 -2.92
N LEU A 190 -19.57 19.43 -4.18
CA LEU A 190 -20.32 18.38 -4.87
C LEU A 190 -20.09 17.00 -4.23
N ALA A 191 -18.84 16.66 -3.83
CA ALA A 191 -18.57 15.41 -3.15
C ALA A 191 -19.40 15.26 -1.87
N PHE A 192 -19.51 16.33 -1.06
CA PHE A 192 -20.32 16.33 0.16
C PHE A 192 -21.83 16.25 -0.14
N THR A 193 -22.30 16.94 -1.17
CA THR A 193 -23.70 16.85 -1.61
C THR A 193 -24.07 15.44 -2.03
N MET A 194 -23.21 14.79 -2.81
CA MET A 194 -23.42 13.40 -3.23
C MET A 194 -23.35 12.43 -2.05
N ALA A 195 -22.42 12.62 -1.13
CA ALA A 195 -22.29 11.81 0.06
C ALA A 195 -23.55 11.88 0.94
N HIS A 196 -24.11 13.09 1.10
CA HIS A 196 -25.39 13.27 1.78
C HIS A 196 -26.54 12.55 1.05
N ALA A 197 -26.63 12.73 -0.26
CA ALA A 197 -27.69 12.11 -1.09
C ALA A 197 -27.59 10.56 -1.12
N LEU A 198 -26.39 10.00 -1.00
CA LEU A 198 -26.16 8.55 -0.90
C LEU A 198 -26.46 7.98 0.50
N GLU A 199 -26.77 8.84 1.46
CA GLU A 199 -27.07 8.46 2.84
C GLU A 199 -25.97 7.59 3.45
N LEU A 200 -24.70 8.06 3.41
CA LEU A 200 -23.55 7.30 3.90
C LEU A 200 -23.58 7.04 5.43
N GLY A 201 -24.50 7.69 6.15
CA GLY A 201 -24.72 7.50 7.58
C GLY A 201 -23.52 7.98 8.40
N ASP A 202 -22.98 7.07 9.22
CA ASP A 202 -21.84 7.31 10.11
C ASP A 202 -20.48 7.07 9.44
N LYS A 203 -20.45 6.73 8.15
CA LYS A 203 -19.22 6.44 7.42
C LYS A 203 -18.42 7.70 7.18
N MET A 204 -17.09 7.57 7.22
CA MET A 204 -16.21 8.67 6.87
C MET A 204 -16.19 8.89 5.35
N ILE A 205 -15.85 10.10 4.95
CA ILE A 205 -15.71 10.50 3.55
C ILE A 205 -14.32 11.06 3.36
N SER A 206 -13.59 10.47 2.44
CA SER A 206 -12.26 10.95 2.07
C SER A 206 -12.32 11.77 0.80
N ILE A 207 -11.67 12.91 0.79
CA ILE A 207 -11.55 13.83 -0.35
C ILE A 207 -10.10 14.15 -0.62
N ASN A 208 -9.70 14.05 -1.89
CA ASN A 208 -8.38 14.49 -2.33
C ASN A 208 -8.34 16.02 -2.46
N LEU A 209 -7.31 16.67 -1.94
CA LEU A 209 -7.10 18.11 -2.04
C LEU A 209 -5.65 18.40 -2.42
N LEU A 210 -5.44 19.33 -3.35
CA LEU A 210 -4.09 19.80 -3.67
C LEU A 210 -3.50 20.50 -2.45
N PRO A 211 -2.27 20.19 -1.99
CA PRO A 211 -1.69 20.80 -0.81
C PRO A 211 -1.69 22.34 -0.87
N MET A 212 -1.37 22.88 -2.05
CA MET A 212 -1.32 24.32 -2.25
C MET A 212 -2.69 25.00 -2.31
N THR A 213 -3.80 24.26 -2.38
CA THR A 213 -5.15 24.80 -2.23
C THR A 213 -5.33 25.43 -0.85
N LEU A 214 -4.85 24.76 0.21
CA LEU A 214 -4.92 25.30 1.59
C LEU A 214 -4.10 26.58 1.79
N VAL A 215 -3.08 26.76 0.98
CA VAL A 215 -2.15 27.89 1.10
C VAL A 215 -2.57 29.08 0.22
N ASN A 216 -3.10 28.79 -0.98
CA ASN A 216 -3.48 29.82 -1.95
C ASN A 216 -4.90 30.33 -1.76
N GLU A 217 -5.77 29.56 -1.12
CA GLU A 217 -7.15 29.94 -0.80
C GLU A 217 -7.26 30.20 0.71
N PRO A 218 -7.17 31.49 1.16
CA PRO A 218 -7.10 31.81 2.60
C PRO A 218 -8.29 31.31 3.42
N ASP A 219 -9.45 31.20 2.79
CA ASP A 219 -10.71 30.75 3.42
C ASP A 219 -10.99 29.24 3.21
N ALA A 220 -10.01 28.46 2.72
CA ALA A 220 -10.24 27.07 2.36
C ALA A 220 -10.82 26.22 3.50
N VAL A 221 -10.27 26.34 4.70
CA VAL A 221 -10.77 25.62 5.88
C VAL A 221 -12.19 26.03 6.23
N SER A 222 -12.47 27.34 6.24
CA SER A 222 -13.81 27.88 6.51
C SER A 222 -14.82 27.46 5.44
N PHE A 223 -14.40 27.42 4.18
CA PHE A 223 -15.22 26.93 3.07
C PHE A 223 -15.60 25.46 3.28
N LEU A 224 -14.62 24.57 3.55
CA LEU A 224 -14.87 23.16 3.80
C LEU A 224 -15.85 22.96 4.97
N LEU A 225 -15.64 23.66 6.09
CA LEU A 225 -16.52 23.55 7.25
C LEU A 225 -17.97 24.00 6.95
N ASN A 226 -18.14 25.06 6.15
CA ASN A 226 -19.47 25.51 5.74
C ASN A 226 -20.16 24.49 4.84
N GLU A 227 -19.44 23.90 3.88
CA GLU A 227 -19.98 22.87 2.98
C GLU A 227 -20.31 21.58 3.73
N ILE A 228 -19.47 21.14 4.67
CA ILE A 228 -19.70 20.00 5.56
C ILE A 228 -21.03 20.21 6.31
N LYS A 229 -21.19 21.37 6.94
CA LYS A 229 -22.40 21.71 7.68
C LYS A 229 -23.63 21.81 6.78
N ALA A 230 -23.51 22.43 5.59
CA ALA A 230 -24.60 22.60 4.63
C ALA A 230 -25.15 21.24 4.16
N ASN A 231 -24.33 20.22 4.12
CA ASN A 231 -24.70 18.87 3.71
C ASN A 231 -25.02 17.93 4.90
N ALA A 232 -25.30 18.49 6.09
CA ALA A 232 -25.63 17.74 7.31
C ALA A 232 -24.59 16.69 7.72
N LEU A 233 -23.30 16.93 7.37
CA LEU A 233 -22.15 16.16 7.79
C LEU A 233 -21.50 16.81 9.00
N VAL A 234 -20.58 16.08 9.66
CA VAL A 234 -19.77 16.62 10.75
C VAL A 234 -18.27 16.54 10.38
N PRO A 235 -17.43 17.46 10.88
CA PRO A 235 -16.02 17.50 10.53
C PRO A 235 -15.28 16.17 10.79
N GLU A 236 -15.67 15.45 11.85
CA GLU A 236 -15.09 14.16 12.25
C GLU A 236 -15.35 13.04 11.24
N GLN A 237 -16.32 13.23 10.32
CA GLN A 237 -16.57 12.30 9.23
C GLN A 237 -15.65 12.55 8.02
N ILE A 238 -14.90 13.65 7.99
CA ILE A 238 -14.14 14.05 6.81
C ILE A 238 -12.66 13.72 6.98
N ILE A 239 -12.11 13.11 5.93
CA ILE A 239 -10.67 12.89 5.76
C ILE A 239 -10.22 13.72 4.56
N VAL A 240 -9.25 14.61 4.76
CA VAL A 240 -8.61 15.33 3.66
C VAL A 240 -7.31 14.63 3.32
N GLU A 241 -7.19 14.19 2.08
CA GLU A 241 -6.04 13.45 1.56
C GLU A 241 -5.13 14.34 0.71
N PHE A 242 -3.83 14.23 0.92
CA PHE A 242 -2.79 14.89 0.14
C PHE A 242 -1.86 13.85 -0.46
N THR A 243 -1.62 13.94 -1.76
CA THR A 243 -0.71 13.01 -2.43
C THR A 243 0.74 13.33 -2.09
N GLU A 244 1.54 12.31 -1.73
CA GLU A 244 2.95 12.46 -1.37
C GLU A 244 3.79 13.14 -2.46
N SER A 245 3.47 12.90 -3.72
CA SER A 245 4.22 13.40 -4.87
C SER A 245 3.99 14.88 -5.19
N GLU A 246 3.01 15.52 -4.57
CA GLU A 246 2.69 16.91 -4.84
C GLU A 246 3.65 17.87 -4.14
N VAL A 247 4.04 18.92 -4.88
CA VAL A 247 5.02 19.90 -4.37
C VAL A 247 4.39 20.85 -3.36
N ILE A 248 4.97 20.91 -2.17
CA ILE A 248 4.60 21.88 -1.12
C ILE A 248 5.66 22.98 -1.08
N SER A 249 5.39 24.11 -1.72
CA SER A 249 6.36 25.20 -1.84
C SER A 249 6.42 26.15 -0.63
N ARG A 250 5.30 26.26 0.13
CA ARG A 250 5.18 27.09 1.35
C ARG A 250 4.82 26.22 2.54
N PHE A 251 5.83 25.48 3.02
CA PHE A 251 5.60 24.39 3.96
C PHE A 251 5.03 24.87 5.32
N ASP A 252 5.52 26.00 5.83
CA ASP A 252 5.07 26.51 7.14
C ASP A 252 3.59 26.94 7.10
N GLU A 253 3.16 27.59 6.01
CA GLU A 253 1.76 27.97 5.83
C GLU A 253 0.87 26.73 5.66
N PHE A 254 1.35 25.74 4.92
CA PHE A 254 0.66 24.45 4.79
C PHE A 254 0.51 23.77 6.15
N ALA A 255 1.58 23.71 6.97
CA ALA A 255 1.53 23.10 8.29
C ALA A 255 0.53 23.81 9.23
N GLU A 256 0.42 25.14 9.18
CA GLU A 256 -0.59 25.88 9.94
C GLU A 256 -2.02 25.59 9.46
N ALA A 257 -2.23 25.43 8.15
CA ALA A 257 -3.53 25.03 7.60
C ALA A 257 -3.91 23.61 8.02
N ILE A 258 -2.95 22.67 8.06
CA ILE A 258 -3.16 21.31 8.59
C ILE A 258 -3.58 21.35 10.07
N LYS A 259 -2.92 22.16 10.90
CA LYS A 259 -3.33 22.34 12.30
C LYS A 259 -4.77 22.87 12.42
N SER A 260 -5.16 23.79 11.55
CA SER A 260 -6.51 24.35 11.52
C SER A 260 -7.55 23.31 11.13
N LEU A 261 -7.29 22.45 10.15
CA LEU A 261 -8.15 21.30 9.78
C LEU A 261 -8.32 20.35 10.97
N LYS A 262 -7.21 19.94 11.60
CA LYS A 262 -7.23 19.01 12.74
C LYS A 262 -7.93 19.62 13.96
N ALA A 263 -7.73 20.89 14.23
CA ALA A 263 -8.42 21.60 15.31
C ALA A 263 -9.94 21.71 15.09
N ALA A 264 -10.38 21.66 13.84
CA ALA A 264 -11.80 21.62 13.48
C ALA A 264 -12.41 20.20 13.53
N GLY A 265 -11.61 19.16 13.78
CA GLY A 265 -12.06 17.76 13.83
C GLY A 265 -11.90 16.99 12.51
N ILE A 266 -11.37 17.62 11.46
CA ILE A 266 -11.11 16.98 10.16
C ILE A 266 -9.83 16.14 10.25
N SER A 267 -9.91 14.87 9.87
CA SER A 267 -8.73 13.99 9.77
C SER A 267 -7.90 14.31 8.52
N VAL A 268 -6.60 14.12 8.62
CA VAL A 268 -5.65 14.35 7.53
C VAL A 268 -4.95 13.06 7.16
N ALA A 269 -4.87 12.75 5.87
CA ALA A 269 -4.16 11.58 5.35
C ALA A 269 -3.11 11.94 4.29
N ILE A 270 -2.03 11.17 4.25
CA ILE A 270 -1.11 11.17 3.10
C ILE A 270 -1.47 10.01 2.20
N ASP A 271 -1.80 10.33 0.95
CA ASP A 271 -2.11 9.35 -0.07
C ASP A 271 -0.88 8.99 -0.92
N HIS A 272 -0.90 7.78 -1.52
CA HIS A 272 0.20 7.23 -2.32
C HIS A 272 1.54 7.18 -1.56
N PHE A 273 1.51 6.93 -0.24
CA PHE A 273 2.71 6.89 0.59
C PHE A 273 3.68 5.80 0.13
N GLY A 274 4.93 6.21 -0.09
CA GLY A 274 6.00 5.35 -0.60
C GLY A 274 6.17 5.35 -2.12
N ALA A 275 5.35 6.11 -2.87
CA ALA A 275 5.56 6.34 -4.30
C ALA A 275 6.40 7.60 -4.59
N GLY A 276 6.49 8.51 -3.63
CA GLY A 276 7.24 9.76 -3.73
C GLY A 276 8.57 9.76 -2.96
N PHE A 277 9.15 10.96 -2.80
CA PHE A 277 10.45 11.13 -2.14
C PHE A 277 10.34 11.81 -0.76
N ALA A 278 9.20 12.38 -0.41
CA ALA A 278 9.05 13.24 0.75
C ALA A 278 8.33 12.60 1.95
N GLY A 279 7.74 11.42 1.80
CA GLY A 279 6.81 10.83 2.76
C GLY A 279 7.31 10.79 4.20
N LEU A 280 8.49 10.24 4.46
CA LEU A 280 9.07 10.20 5.81
C LEU A 280 9.32 11.60 6.39
N LEU A 281 9.72 12.57 5.56
CA LEU A 281 9.89 13.94 5.99
C LEU A 281 8.55 14.59 6.36
N LEU A 282 7.50 14.32 5.58
CA LEU A 282 6.15 14.81 5.89
C LEU A 282 5.65 14.24 7.22
N LEU A 283 5.85 12.93 7.49
CA LEU A 283 5.50 12.34 8.79
C LEU A 283 6.19 13.06 9.97
N SER A 284 7.44 13.44 9.80
CA SER A 284 8.19 14.11 10.87
C SER A 284 7.72 15.55 11.12
N ARG A 285 7.12 16.20 10.12
CA ARG A 285 6.78 17.62 10.19
C ARG A 285 5.36 17.91 10.62
N PHE A 286 4.36 17.14 10.18
CA PHE A 286 2.97 17.47 10.55
C PHE A 286 2.14 16.28 11.06
N GLN A 287 2.71 15.08 11.14
CA GLN A 287 2.06 13.90 11.71
C GLN A 287 0.58 13.76 11.27
N PRO A 288 0.32 13.22 10.08
CA PRO A 288 -1.05 12.97 9.62
C PRO A 288 -1.75 11.97 10.55
N ASP A 289 -3.07 11.92 10.51
CA ASP A 289 -3.84 10.93 11.27
C ASP A 289 -3.78 9.56 10.58
N ARG A 290 -3.58 9.56 9.25
CA ARG A 290 -3.60 8.36 8.41
C ARG A 290 -2.55 8.41 7.30
N ILE A 291 -2.13 7.23 6.83
CA ILE A 291 -1.43 7.07 5.55
C ILE A 291 -2.10 5.97 4.73
N LYS A 292 -2.04 6.11 3.39
CA LYS A 292 -2.46 5.09 2.44
C LYS A 292 -1.23 4.62 1.67
N ILE A 293 -0.81 3.36 1.90
CA ILE A 293 0.36 2.79 1.23
C ILE A 293 0.05 2.63 -0.25
N SER A 294 0.96 3.13 -1.10
CA SER A 294 0.85 3.10 -2.55
C SER A 294 0.70 1.68 -3.11
N GLN A 295 -0.14 1.53 -4.13
CA GLN A 295 -0.28 0.30 -4.90
C GLN A 295 1.07 -0.22 -5.43
N GLU A 296 2.02 0.65 -5.74
CA GLU A 296 3.35 0.24 -6.22
C GLU A 296 4.11 -0.62 -5.21
N LEU A 297 3.94 -0.36 -3.90
CA LEU A 297 4.49 -1.18 -2.84
C LEU A 297 3.64 -2.43 -2.55
N ILE A 298 2.32 -2.33 -2.74
CA ILE A 298 1.36 -3.40 -2.45
C ILE A 298 1.43 -4.53 -3.49
N THR A 299 1.52 -4.18 -4.78
CA THR A 299 1.48 -5.16 -5.88
C THR A 299 2.54 -6.25 -5.70
N ASN A 300 2.10 -7.52 -5.64
CA ASN A 300 2.94 -8.69 -5.42
C ASN A 300 3.81 -8.63 -4.15
N VAL A 301 3.37 -7.95 -3.11
CA VAL A 301 4.09 -7.83 -1.83
C VAL A 301 4.38 -9.21 -1.23
N HIS A 302 3.45 -10.15 -1.33
CA HIS A 302 3.60 -11.52 -0.83
C HIS A 302 4.78 -12.29 -1.46
N LYS A 303 5.33 -11.82 -2.60
CA LYS A 303 6.47 -12.42 -3.32
C LYS A 303 7.77 -11.61 -3.23
N SER A 304 7.75 -10.42 -2.60
CA SER A 304 8.88 -9.48 -2.64
C SER A 304 9.39 -9.14 -1.25
N GLY A 305 10.49 -9.75 -0.84
CA GLY A 305 11.17 -9.45 0.42
C GLY A 305 11.51 -7.96 0.63
N PRO A 306 12.04 -7.23 -0.37
CA PRO A 306 12.25 -5.80 -0.25
C PRO A 306 10.98 -5.00 0.05
N ARG A 307 9.86 -5.29 -0.63
CA ARG A 307 8.58 -4.63 -0.37
C ARG A 307 8.05 -4.96 1.02
N GLN A 308 8.15 -6.22 1.43
CA GLN A 308 7.79 -6.68 2.77
C GLN A 308 8.56 -5.91 3.85
N ALA A 309 9.88 -5.80 3.71
CA ALA A 309 10.72 -5.08 4.66
C ALA A 309 10.37 -3.59 4.73
N ILE A 310 10.10 -2.94 3.60
CA ILE A 310 9.70 -1.53 3.54
C ILE A 310 8.34 -1.35 4.23
N ILE A 311 7.33 -2.16 3.89
CA ILE A 311 5.99 -2.05 4.47
C ILE A 311 6.01 -2.29 5.98
N GLN A 312 6.74 -3.31 6.46
CA GLN A 312 6.91 -3.56 7.89
C GLN A 312 7.57 -2.38 8.61
N ALA A 313 8.59 -1.75 8.00
CA ALA A 313 9.21 -0.56 8.56
C ALA A 313 8.25 0.63 8.62
N ILE A 314 7.42 0.82 7.58
CA ILE A 314 6.38 1.86 7.56
C ILE A 314 5.35 1.59 8.67
N ILE A 315 4.83 0.38 8.78
CA ILE A 315 3.87 -0.01 9.82
C ILE A 315 4.45 0.27 11.21
N LYS A 316 5.69 -0.17 11.47
CA LYS A 316 6.35 0.06 12.76
C LYS A 316 6.53 1.54 13.07
N CYS A 317 6.93 2.34 12.07
CA CYS A 317 7.06 3.78 12.21
C CYS A 317 5.71 4.43 12.55
N CYS A 318 4.66 4.08 11.79
CA CYS A 318 3.32 4.62 11.99
C CYS A 318 2.70 4.22 13.32
N THR A 319 2.87 2.96 13.74
CA THR A 319 2.44 2.49 15.07
C THR A 319 3.11 3.31 16.19
N SER A 320 4.41 3.61 16.05
CA SER A 320 5.12 4.44 17.06
C SER A 320 4.66 5.90 17.09
N LEU A 321 4.01 6.37 16.04
CA LEU A 321 3.45 7.73 15.91
C LEU A 321 1.93 7.76 16.07
N GLU A 322 1.28 6.61 16.35
CA GLU A 322 -0.17 6.43 16.42
C GLU A 322 -0.91 6.85 15.12
N ILE A 323 -0.23 6.68 13.99
CA ILE A 323 -0.78 6.96 12.65
C ILE A 323 -1.44 5.69 12.12
N GLN A 324 -2.68 5.79 11.66
CA GLN A 324 -3.40 4.67 11.04
C GLN A 324 -2.85 4.38 9.64
N VAL A 325 -2.69 3.10 9.32
CA VAL A 325 -2.18 2.65 8.02
C VAL A 325 -3.28 1.93 7.25
N SER A 326 -3.46 2.29 5.99
CA SER A 326 -4.30 1.57 5.05
C SER A 326 -3.51 1.17 3.80
N ALA A 327 -3.93 0.08 3.16
CA ALA A 327 -3.36 -0.40 1.91
C ALA A 327 -4.31 -0.12 0.75
N MET A 328 -3.81 0.53 -0.31
CA MET A 328 -4.60 0.85 -1.49
C MET A 328 -4.21 0.01 -2.71
N GLY A 329 -5.19 -0.25 -3.59
CA GLY A 329 -4.97 -0.99 -4.82
C GLY A 329 -4.76 -2.50 -4.62
N VAL A 330 -5.28 -3.06 -3.52
CA VAL A 330 -5.23 -4.51 -3.27
C VAL A 330 -6.08 -5.24 -4.31
N ALA A 331 -5.45 -6.12 -5.10
CA ALA A 331 -6.07 -6.77 -6.22
C ALA A 331 -6.21 -8.30 -6.05
N THR A 332 -5.39 -8.92 -5.20
CA THR A 332 -5.40 -10.38 -5.02
C THR A 332 -5.55 -10.81 -3.56
N PRO A 333 -6.12 -12.00 -3.30
CA PRO A 333 -6.25 -12.55 -1.95
C PRO A 333 -4.91 -12.66 -1.22
N GLU A 334 -3.83 -13.02 -1.93
CA GLU A 334 -2.50 -13.20 -1.32
C GLU A 334 -1.89 -11.87 -0.89
N GLU A 335 -2.09 -10.79 -1.66
CA GLU A 335 -1.70 -9.45 -1.24
C GLU A 335 -2.41 -9.07 0.06
N TRP A 336 -3.74 -9.24 0.10
CA TRP A 336 -4.53 -8.98 1.30
C TRP A 336 -4.08 -9.81 2.50
N MET A 337 -3.95 -11.14 2.34
CA MET A 337 -3.56 -12.03 3.43
C MET A 337 -2.20 -11.65 4.03
N TRP A 338 -1.24 -11.29 3.15
CA TRP A 338 0.08 -10.88 3.63
C TRP A 338 0.01 -9.55 4.41
N LEU A 339 -0.70 -8.56 3.87
CA LEU A 339 -0.85 -7.24 4.49
C LEU A 339 -1.60 -7.30 5.82
N GLU A 340 -2.64 -8.12 5.88
CA GLU A 340 -3.40 -8.39 7.10
C GLU A 340 -2.50 -9.05 8.17
N SER A 341 -1.72 -10.07 7.77
CA SER A 341 -0.75 -10.72 8.67
C SER A 341 0.35 -9.75 9.15
N ALA A 342 0.69 -8.73 8.36
CA ALA A 342 1.62 -7.66 8.72
C ALA A 342 1.01 -6.61 9.67
N GLY A 343 -0.31 -6.67 9.93
CA GLY A 343 -1.01 -5.80 10.88
C GLY A 343 -1.73 -4.61 10.25
N ILE A 344 -2.04 -4.65 8.96
CA ILE A 344 -2.93 -3.67 8.31
C ILE A 344 -4.37 -4.16 8.43
N GLU A 345 -5.27 -3.28 8.87
CA GLU A 345 -6.69 -3.60 9.06
C GLU A 345 -7.59 -2.92 8.02
N MET A 346 -7.11 -1.88 7.36
CA MET A 346 -7.90 -1.09 6.42
C MET A 346 -7.39 -1.27 4.99
N PHE A 347 -8.30 -1.60 4.09
CA PHE A 347 -7.97 -1.96 2.72
C PHE A 347 -8.88 -1.27 1.71
N GLN A 348 -8.31 -0.98 0.55
CA GLN A 348 -9.02 -0.45 -0.61
C GLN A 348 -8.47 -1.14 -1.87
N GLY A 349 -9.34 -1.54 -2.80
CA GLY A 349 -8.91 -2.12 -4.06
C GLY A 349 -9.95 -3.02 -4.71
N ASP A 350 -9.67 -3.42 -5.94
CA ASP A 350 -10.56 -4.18 -6.80
C ASP A 350 -10.92 -5.58 -6.24
N LEU A 351 -10.11 -6.09 -5.31
CA LEU A 351 -10.42 -7.34 -4.60
C LEU A 351 -11.74 -7.23 -3.82
N PHE A 352 -12.02 -6.07 -3.24
CA PHE A 352 -13.21 -5.84 -2.41
C PHE A 352 -14.33 -5.14 -3.20
N ALA A 353 -14.00 -4.08 -3.91
CA ALA A 353 -14.93 -3.36 -4.76
C ALA A 353 -14.20 -2.39 -5.70
N LYS A 354 -14.77 -2.13 -6.86
CA LYS A 354 -14.34 -1.04 -7.74
C LYS A 354 -15.07 0.25 -7.37
N ALA A 355 -14.41 1.38 -7.61
CA ALA A 355 -15.06 2.67 -7.47
C ALA A 355 -16.31 2.74 -8.36
N LYS A 356 -17.43 3.21 -7.80
CA LYS A 356 -18.70 3.32 -8.54
C LYS A 356 -19.07 4.77 -8.79
N LEU A 357 -19.25 5.10 -10.06
CA LEU A 357 -19.67 6.42 -10.48
C LEU A 357 -21.08 6.74 -9.95
N ASN A 358 -21.25 7.92 -9.35
CA ASN A 358 -22.51 8.41 -8.79
C ASN A 358 -23.22 7.42 -7.85
N GLY A 359 -22.46 6.56 -7.18
CA GLY A 359 -23.07 5.51 -6.37
C GLY A 359 -22.10 4.83 -5.42
N ILE A 360 -22.61 3.84 -4.72
CA ILE A 360 -21.86 2.97 -3.80
C ILE A 360 -21.87 1.55 -4.38
N PRO A 361 -20.69 0.91 -4.56
CA PRO A 361 -20.61 -0.47 -5.02
C PRO A 361 -21.00 -1.46 -3.93
N SER A 362 -21.46 -2.65 -4.33
CA SER A 362 -21.45 -3.84 -3.47
C SER A 362 -20.02 -4.24 -3.10
N ILE A 363 -19.84 -4.83 -1.93
CA ILE A 363 -18.53 -5.16 -1.40
C ILE A 363 -18.37 -6.68 -1.34
N ALA A 364 -17.28 -7.19 -1.87
CA ALA A 364 -16.90 -8.60 -1.77
C ALA A 364 -16.17 -8.84 -0.43
N TRP A 365 -16.83 -9.57 0.46
CA TRP A 365 -16.28 -9.91 1.75
C TRP A 365 -15.58 -11.28 1.73
N PRO A 366 -14.43 -11.43 2.46
CA PRO A 366 -13.77 -12.72 2.55
C PRO A 366 -14.59 -13.69 3.41
N GLU A 367 -14.77 -14.90 2.88
CA GLU A 367 -15.34 -16.05 3.60
C GLU A 367 -14.34 -17.19 3.56
N LYS A 368 -14.07 -17.77 4.73
CA LYS A 368 -13.16 -18.91 4.85
C LYS A 368 -13.86 -20.15 4.30
N LYS A 369 -13.19 -20.87 3.39
CA LYS A 369 -13.68 -22.17 2.88
C LYS A 369 -13.66 -23.25 3.94
#